data_23f1ef801fabe63ed05fb244053a8fdb
#
_entry.id   23f1ef801fabe63ed05fb244053a8fdb
#
_cell.length_a   1.000
_cell.length_b   1.000
_cell.length_c   1.000
_cell.angle_alpha   90.00
_cell.angle_beta   90.00
_cell.angle_gamma   90.00
#
_symmetry.space_group_name_H-M   'P 1'
#
loop_
_entity.id
_entity.type
_entity.pdbx_description
1 polymer ?
#
loop_
_entity_poly.entity_id
_entity_poly.type
_entity_poly.pdbx_seq_one_letter_code
_entity_poly.pdbx_strand_id
1 'polypeptide(L)'
;MSFVTSCPKRIEKVNLEYKILYMKKNKLSWLNQWDILNNKISKKLANNLCNNERSANIVAYGINVLINDIEKGFILVTTFTTMGLISMFVKSFIIIAMLRMWMGGSHRKTMLTCILQSYAEFKSVYLISWIIDYTIQLQIVVTLIICLIDLLYCPIILSKRGKYKKRKLYLFKCIALINILILTTICFYVGNNLKILILSCEIIQIIDVILAKVTKLKGERL
;
A
#
# COMPACT_ATOMS: atom_id res chain seq x y z
N MET A 1 5.70 11.88 64.49
CA MET A 1 5.87 12.77 63.35
C MET A 1 6.81 12.08 62.35
N SER A 2 6.24 11.40 61.37
CA SER A 2 7.00 10.70 60.32
C SER A 2 6.67 11.41 58.98
N PHE A 3 7.66 12.14 58.46
CA PHE A 3 7.58 12.80 57.16
C PHE A 3 7.76 11.75 56.06
N VAL A 4 6.73 11.62 55.24
CA VAL A 4 6.71 10.82 54.02
C VAL A 4 7.60 11.52 52.98
N THR A 5 8.75 10.92 52.67
CA THR A 5 9.58 11.29 51.52
C THR A 5 8.95 10.70 50.27
N SER A 6 8.10 11.48 49.57
CA SER A 6 7.50 11.10 48.30
C SER A 6 8.52 11.19 47.18
N CYS A 7 8.73 10.10 46.60
CA CYS A 7 9.50 9.58 45.50
C CYS A 7 9.82 10.57 44.34
N PRO A 8 11.09 10.97 44.09
CA PRO A 8 11.50 11.77 42.91
C PRO A 8 11.39 11.02 41.58
N LYS A 9 11.36 9.68 41.61
CA LYS A 9 11.28 8.82 40.41
C LYS A 9 9.97 8.96 39.62
N ARG A 10 8.88 9.43 40.23
CA ARG A 10 7.59 9.61 39.55
C ARG A 10 7.58 10.87 38.65
N ILE A 11 8.28 11.93 39.07
CA ILE A 11 8.38 13.18 38.34
C ILE A 11 9.27 13.05 37.11
N GLU A 12 10.35 12.28 37.22
CA GLU A 12 11.25 11.99 36.08
C GLU A 12 10.56 11.16 34.98
N LYS A 13 9.75 10.17 35.37
CA LYS A 13 9.01 9.32 34.44
C LYS A 13 7.96 10.11 33.65
N VAL A 14 7.24 11.01 34.35
CA VAL A 14 6.25 11.91 33.71
C VAL A 14 6.93 12.92 32.79
N ASN A 15 8.10 13.47 33.18
CA ASN A 15 8.87 14.37 32.29
C ASN A 15 9.42 13.65 31.05
N LEU A 16 9.84 12.39 31.18
CA LEU A 16 10.32 11.59 30.06
C LEU A 16 9.18 11.26 29.08
N GLU A 17 8.03 10.87 29.58
CA GLU A 17 6.83 10.63 28.76
C GLU A 17 6.36 11.90 28.04
N TYR A 18 6.37 13.06 28.73
CA TYR A 18 6.05 14.35 28.13
C TYR A 18 7.06 14.75 27.04
N LYS A 19 8.34 14.50 27.27
CA LYS A 19 9.40 14.78 26.30
C LYS A 19 9.32 13.86 25.07
N ILE A 20 8.96 12.59 25.28
CA ILE A 20 8.72 11.62 24.19
C ILE A 20 7.47 12.00 23.41
N LEU A 21 6.37 12.38 24.07
CA LEU A 21 5.14 12.87 23.44
C LEU A 21 5.36 14.18 22.68
N TYR A 22 6.13 15.12 23.22
CA TYR A 22 6.47 16.39 22.58
C TYR A 22 7.38 16.18 21.36
N MET A 23 8.38 15.30 21.44
CA MET A 23 9.22 14.94 20.29
C MET A 23 8.41 14.17 19.22
N LYS A 24 7.48 13.30 19.61
CA LYS A 24 6.57 12.60 18.71
C LYS A 24 5.61 13.57 18.01
N LYS A 25 5.11 14.59 18.73
CA LYS A 25 4.25 15.64 18.19
C LYS A 25 4.99 16.57 17.23
N ASN A 26 6.24 16.96 17.55
CA ASN A 26 7.07 17.79 16.67
C ASN A 26 7.61 17.02 15.45
N LYS A 27 7.98 15.75 15.59
CA LYS A 27 8.41 14.91 14.47
C LYS A 27 7.26 14.62 13.49
N LEU A 28 6.01 14.67 13.96
CA LEU A 28 4.80 14.56 13.12
C LEU A 28 4.39 15.89 12.48
N SER A 29 4.89 17.03 12.98
CA SER A 29 4.42 18.35 12.54
C SER A 29 4.83 18.68 11.10
N TRP A 30 6.05 18.32 10.67
CA TRP A 30 6.49 18.58 9.28
C TRP A 30 5.80 17.68 8.26
N LEU A 31 5.49 16.41 8.62
CA LEU A 31 4.71 15.51 7.77
C LEU A 31 3.27 16.00 7.60
N ASN A 32 2.66 16.49 8.69
CA ASN A 32 1.35 17.11 8.63
C ASN A 32 1.36 18.42 7.82
N GLN A 33 2.45 19.22 7.88
CA GLN A 33 2.62 20.40 7.06
C GLN A 33 2.73 20.05 5.58
N TRP A 34 3.43 18.95 5.25
CA TRP A 34 3.55 18.45 3.89
C TRP A 34 2.20 18.00 3.31
N ASP A 35 1.44 17.20 4.07
CA ASP A 35 0.08 16.79 3.69
C ASP A 35 -0.86 18.00 3.49
N ILE A 36 -0.74 19.04 4.34
CA ILE A 36 -1.50 20.29 4.21
C ILE A 36 -1.10 21.03 2.93
N LEU A 37 0.19 21.11 2.62
CA LEU A 37 0.71 21.75 1.41
C LEU A 37 0.21 21.05 0.15
N ASN A 38 0.33 19.71 0.10
CA ASN A 38 -0.15 18.89 -1.01
C ASN A 38 -1.66 19.09 -1.24
N ASN A 39 -2.44 19.11 -0.16
CA ASN A 39 -3.87 19.39 -0.23
C ASN A 39 -4.19 20.79 -0.76
N LYS A 40 -3.41 21.82 -0.35
CA LYS A 40 -3.59 23.19 -0.86
C LYS A 40 -3.27 23.28 -2.34
N ILE A 41 -2.16 22.69 -2.79
CA ILE A 41 -1.75 22.65 -4.20
C ILE A 41 -2.82 21.95 -5.03
N SER A 42 -3.27 20.77 -4.60
CA SER A 42 -4.27 19.97 -5.29
C SER A 42 -5.60 20.70 -5.44
N LYS A 43 -6.06 21.39 -4.39
CA LYS A 43 -7.28 22.21 -4.43
C LYS A 43 -7.13 23.43 -5.36
N LYS A 44 -5.98 24.12 -5.32
CA LYS A 44 -5.73 25.27 -6.18
C LYS A 44 -5.75 24.87 -7.65
N LEU A 45 -5.07 23.76 -8.01
CA LEU A 45 -5.07 23.21 -9.36
C LEU A 45 -6.46 22.78 -9.82
N ALA A 46 -7.20 22.09 -8.97
CA ALA A 46 -8.55 21.62 -9.28
C ALA A 46 -9.53 22.77 -9.50
N ASN A 47 -9.47 23.83 -8.70
CA ASN A 47 -10.32 25.02 -8.86
C ASN A 47 -10.03 25.78 -10.17
N ASN A 48 -8.78 25.73 -10.66
CA ASN A 48 -8.43 26.31 -11.96
C ASN A 48 -8.91 25.47 -13.15
N LEU A 49 -9.13 24.14 -12.94
CA LEU A 49 -9.52 23.21 -13.99
C LEU A 49 -11.04 22.96 -14.06
N CYS A 50 -11.77 23.25 -13.00
CA CYS A 50 -13.18 22.90 -12.89
C CYS A 50 -14.04 24.11 -12.47
N ASN A 51 -15.14 24.33 -13.22
CA ASN A 51 -16.11 25.39 -12.90
C ASN A 51 -17.13 24.97 -11.83
N ASN A 52 -17.20 23.69 -11.49
CA ASN A 52 -18.17 23.14 -10.52
C ASN A 52 -17.44 22.60 -9.29
N GLU A 53 -17.85 23.04 -8.10
CA GLU A 53 -17.24 22.67 -6.81
C GLU A 53 -17.20 21.15 -6.59
N ARG A 54 -18.24 20.41 -6.96
CA ARG A 54 -18.29 18.95 -6.84
C ARG A 54 -17.22 18.29 -7.72
N SER A 55 -17.05 18.75 -8.94
CA SER A 55 -16.04 18.26 -9.87
C SER A 55 -14.64 18.66 -9.39
N ALA A 56 -14.46 19.89 -8.89
CA ALA A 56 -13.20 20.37 -8.33
C ALA A 56 -12.75 19.50 -7.14
N ASN A 57 -13.64 19.12 -6.23
CA ASN A 57 -13.30 18.24 -5.10
C ASN A 57 -12.86 16.83 -5.54
N ILE A 58 -13.47 16.26 -6.58
CA ILE A 58 -13.07 14.95 -7.14
C ILE A 58 -11.68 15.06 -7.80
N VAL A 59 -11.46 16.10 -8.59
CA VAL A 59 -10.17 16.33 -9.27
C VAL A 59 -9.08 16.66 -8.25
N ALA A 60 -9.35 17.46 -7.21
CA ALA A 60 -8.41 17.74 -6.13
C ALA A 60 -7.97 16.47 -5.41
N TYR A 61 -8.91 15.57 -5.12
CA TYR A 61 -8.58 14.26 -4.54
C TYR A 61 -7.68 13.43 -5.47
N GLY A 62 -7.99 13.39 -6.76
CA GLY A 62 -7.18 12.67 -7.75
C GLY A 62 -5.74 13.21 -7.84
N ILE A 63 -5.58 14.53 -7.92
CA ILE A 63 -4.27 15.20 -7.96
C ILE A 63 -3.48 14.92 -6.68
N ASN A 64 -4.12 15.00 -5.51
CA ASN A 64 -3.45 14.72 -4.24
C ASN A 64 -2.95 13.27 -4.14
N VAL A 65 -3.73 12.32 -4.64
CA VAL A 65 -3.31 10.90 -4.70
C VAL A 65 -2.11 10.75 -5.65
N LEU A 66 -2.13 11.38 -6.81
CA LEU A 66 -1.01 11.34 -7.76
C LEU A 66 0.28 11.92 -7.18
N ILE A 67 0.21 13.08 -6.52
CA ILE A 67 1.38 13.70 -5.87
C ILE A 67 1.96 12.72 -4.83
N ASN A 68 1.14 12.19 -3.95
CA ASN A 68 1.58 11.24 -2.93
C ASN A 68 2.17 9.95 -3.52
N ASP A 69 1.63 9.46 -4.63
CA ASP A 69 2.16 8.25 -5.30
C ASP A 69 3.50 8.52 -5.99
N ILE A 70 3.69 9.70 -6.59
CA ILE A 70 4.97 10.13 -7.18
C ILE A 70 6.04 10.26 -6.10
N GLU A 71 5.75 10.94 -5.00
CA GLU A 71 6.67 11.11 -3.87
C GLU A 71 7.09 9.75 -3.27
N LYS A 72 6.12 8.86 -3.04
CA LYS A 72 6.37 7.51 -2.59
C LYS A 72 7.25 6.73 -3.57
N GLY A 73 6.93 6.83 -4.87
CA GLY A 73 7.70 6.19 -5.94
C GLY A 73 9.15 6.66 -5.93
N PHE A 74 9.39 7.97 -5.83
CA PHE A 74 10.74 8.54 -5.78
C PHE A 74 11.55 8.02 -4.58
N ILE A 75 10.95 7.99 -3.38
CA ILE A 75 11.61 7.48 -2.17
C ILE A 75 11.96 6.00 -2.33
N LEU A 76 11.04 5.18 -2.84
CA LEU A 76 11.27 3.76 -3.05
C LEU A 76 12.34 3.50 -4.10
N VAL A 77 12.29 4.19 -5.25
CA VAL A 77 13.32 4.09 -6.31
C VAL A 77 14.70 4.41 -5.73
N THR A 78 14.84 5.54 -5.03
CA THR A 78 16.11 5.94 -4.42
C THR A 78 16.60 4.87 -3.43
N THR A 79 15.72 4.36 -2.56
CA THR A 79 16.06 3.35 -1.56
C THR A 79 16.52 2.04 -2.21
N PHE A 80 15.80 1.53 -3.20
CA PHE A 80 16.17 0.28 -3.87
C PHE A 80 17.37 0.43 -4.80
N THR A 81 17.63 1.64 -5.33
CA THR A 81 18.86 1.95 -6.07
C THR A 81 20.08 1.91 -5.15
N THR A 82 20.03 2.53 -3.98
CA THR A 82 21.13 2.48 -3.02
C THR A 82 21.42 1.08 -2.49
N MET A 83 20.41 0.20 -2.50
CA MET A 83 20.57 -1.22 -2.14
C MET A 83 21.06 -2.10 -3.31
N GLY A 84 21.25 -1.56 -4.52
CA GLY A 84 21.59 -2.33 -5.72
C GLY A 84 20.49 -3.24 -6.25
N LEU A 85 19.22 -3.04 -5.80
CA LEU A 85 18.09 -3.90 -6.12
C LEU A 85 17.09 -3.27 -7.10
N ILE A 86 17.49 -2.22 -7.83
CA ILE A 86 16.60 -1.44 -8.70
C ILE A 86 15.93 -2.28 -9.79
N SER A 87 16.67 -3.19 -10.45
CA SER A 87 16.13 -4.05 -11.52
C SER A 87 15.01 -4.96 -11.01
N MET A 88 15.19 -5.50 -9.81
CA MET A 88 14.22 -6.35 -9.16
C MET A 88 12.99 -5.56 -8.69
N PHE A 89 13.23 -4.38 -8.12
CA PHE A 89 12.18 -3.45 -7.71
C PHE A 89 11.27 -3.05 -8.89
N VAL A 90 11.85 -2.62 -10.01
CA VAL A 90 11.08 -2.19 -11.19
C VAL A 90 10.20 -3.32 -11.72
N LYS A 91 10.74 -4.54 -11.84
CA LYS A 91 9.97 -5.71 -12.32
C LYS A 91 8.84 -6.05 -11.36
N SER A 92 9.11 -6.14 -10.06
CA SER A 92 8.08 -6.42 -9.05
C SER A 92 7.05 -5.30 -8.94
N PHE A 93 7.46 -4.03 -9.10
CA PHE A 93 6.56 -2.89 -9.12
C PHE A 93 5.53 -3.00 -10.26
N ILE A 94 5.98 -3.33 -11.48
CA ILE A 94 5.08 -3.51 -12.63
C ILE A 94 4.09 -4.65 -12.36
N ILE A 95 4.56 -5.80 -11.88
CA ILE A 95 3.72 -6.97 -11.61
C ILE A 95 2.68 -6.66 -10.52
N ILE A 96 3.11 -6.11 -9.38
CA ILE A 96 2.20 -5.74 -8.28
C ILE A 96 1.23 -4.64 -8.71
N ALA A 97 1.68 -3.63 -9.49
CA ALA A 97 0.81 -2.58 -10.00
C ALA A 97 -0.29 -3.14 -10.91
N MET A 98 0.04 -4.08 -11.81
CA MET A 98 -0.95 -4.76 -12.67
C MET A 98 -2.00 -5.51 -11.84
N LEU A 99 -1.59 -6.28 -10.84
CA LEU A 99 -2.51 -7.01 -9.95
C LEU A 99 -3.35 -6.05 -9.10
N ARG A 100 -2.70 -5.09 -8.44
CA ARG A 100 -3.33 -4.17 -7.48
C ARG A 100 -4.31 -3.20 -8.11
N MET A 101 -4.11 -2.85 -9.38
CA MET A 101 -5.00 -1.94 -10.12
C MET A 101 -6.44 -2.47 -10.17
N TRP A 102 -6.61 -3.77 -10.32
CA TRP A 102 -7.90 -4.42 -10.49
C TRP A 102 -8.41 -5.12 -9.23
N MET A 103 -7.54 -5.80 -8.50
CA MET A 103 -7.89 -6.48 -7.25
C MET A 103 -8.11 -5.50 -6.10
N GLY A 104 -7.40 -4.36 -6.14
CA GLY A 104 -7.29 -3.45 -5.01
C GLY A 104 -6.22 -3.89 -4.02
N GLY A 105 -6.17 -3.24 -2.86
CA GLY A 105 -5.20 -3.52 -1.82
C GLY A 105 -5.41 -2.65 -0.59
N SER A 106 -4.54 -2.81 0.39
CA SER A 106 -4.57 -2.03 1.62
C SER A 106 -4.03 -0.61 1.38
N HIS A 107 -4.72 0.38 1.95
CA HIS A 107 -4.27 1.77 1.96
C HIS A 107 -4.17 2.27 3.40
N ARG A 108 -3.08 2.92 3.73
CA ARG A 108 -2.87 3.53 5.04
C ARG A 108 -3.33 4.98 5.06
N LYS A 109 -3.67 5.47 6.28
CA LYS A 109 -4.21 6.82 6.47
C LYS A 109 -3.15 7.93 6.30
N THR A 110 -1.87 7.63 6.56
CA THR A 110 -0.77 8.59 6.49
C THR A 110 0.24 8.20 5.41
N MET A 111 0.89 9.18 4.78
CA MET A 111 1.92 8.99 3.77
C MET A 111 3.06 8.10 4.29
N LEU A 112 3.58 8.36 5.49
CA LEU A 112 4.68 7.60 6.08
C LEU A 112 4.34 6.11 6.23
N THR A 113 3.16 5.78 6.77
CA THR A 113 2.74 4.38 6.93
C THR A 113 2.50 3.71 5.58
N CYS A 114 2.12 4.46 4.55
CA CYS A 114 1.99 3.95 3.18
C CYS A 114 3.35 3.63 2.57
N ILE A 115 4.37 4.50 2.75
CA ILE A 115 5.75 4.26 2.29
C ILE A 115 6.34 3.04 2.99
N LEU A 116 6.23 2.97 4.32
CA LEU A 116 6.74 1.83 5.11
C LEU A 116 6.09 0.51 4.69
N GLN A 117 4.79 0.51 4.45
CA GLN A 117 4.08 -0.68 3.98
C GLN A 117 4.59 -1.09 2.60
N SER A 118 4.69 -0.15 1.64
CA SER A 118 5.20 -0.47 0.30
C SER A 118 6.66 -0.95 0.34
N TYR A 119 7.51 -0.34 1.18
CA TYR A 119 8.87 -0.82 1.39
C TYR A 119 8.88 -2.25 1.93
N ALA A 120 8.05 -2.56 2.93
CA ALA A 120 7.93 -3.90 3.49
C ALA A 120 7.42 -4.91 2.44
N GLU A 121 6.44 -4.55 1.62
CA GLU A 121 5.93 -5.39 0.53
C GLU A 121 7.04 -5.76 -0.46
N PHE A 122 7.77 -4.78 -1.01
CA PHE A 122 8.85 -5.04 -1.99
C PHE A 122 10.04 -5.75 -1.35
N LYS A 123 10.38 -5.44 -0.10
CA LYS A 123 11.42 -6.16 0.63
C LYS A 123 11.03 -7.61 0.88
N SER A 124 9.76 -7.87 1.17
CA SER A 124 9.23 -9.24 1.34
C SER A 124 9.24 -10.02 0.01
N VAL A 125 8.90 -9.39 -1.12
CA VAL A 125 9.07 -10.01 -2.45
C VAL A 125 10.51 -10.45 -2.66
N TYR A 126 11.49 -9.59 -2.34
CA TYR A 126 12.90 -9.94 -2.45
C TYR A 126 13.27 -11.12 -1.55
N LEU A 127 12.87 -11.12 -0.28
CA LEU A 127 13.17 -12.20 0.66
C LEU A 127 12.54 -13.52 0.23
N ILE A 128 11.27 -13.50 -0.18
CA ILE A 128 10.54 -14.67 -0.66
C ILE A 128 11.22 -15.24 -1.92
N SER A 129 11.60 -14.37 -2.86
CA SER A 129 12.29 -14.79 -4.09
C SER A 129 13.67 -15.39 -3.86
N TRP A 130 14.28 -15.13 -2.71
CA TRP A 130 15.56 -15.70 -2.32
C TRP A 130 15.44 -17.03 -1.58
N ILE A 131 14.30 -17.25 -0.89
CA ILE A 131 14.07 -18.45 -0.04
C ILE A 131 13.34 -19.55 -0.81
N ILE A 132 12.44 -19.19 -1.72
CA ILE A 132 11.54 -20.15 -2.39
C ILE A 132 12.18 -20.64 -3.68
N ASP A 133 12.27 -21.98 -3.80
CA ASP A 133 12.57 -22.64 -5.06
C ASP A 133 11.31 -22.72 -5.92
N TYR A 134 11.45 -22.34 -7.20
CA TYR A 134 10.33 -22.39 -8.12
C TYR A 134 10.04 -23.85 -8.52
N THR A 135 8.78 -24.24 -8.31
CA THR A 135 8.21 -25.47 -8.87
C THR A 135 6.90 -25.13 -9.60
N ILE A 136 6.61 -25.84 -10.68
CA ILE A 136 5.38 -25.62 -11.44
C ILE A 136 4.13 -25.94 -10.61
N GLN A 137 4.22 -26.93 -9.73
CA GLN A 137 3.12 -27.29 -8.82
C GLN A 137 2.81 -26.14 -7.85
N LEU A 138 3.85 -25.51 -7.28
CA LEU A 138 3.69 -24.35 -6.40
C LEU A 138 3.05 -23.19 -7.13
N GLN A 139 3.48 -22.89 -8.37
CA GLN A 139 2.87 -21.84 -9.21
C GLN A 139 1.37 -22.11 -9.43
N ILE A 140 0.99 -23.34 -9.81
CA ILE A 140 -0.41 -23.71 -10.03
C ILE A 140 -1.23 -23.51 -8.75
N VAL A 141 -0.73 -23.99 -7.60
CA VAL A 141 -1.42 -23.85 -6.30
C VAL A 141 -1.61 -22.38 -5.94
N VAL A 142 -0.56 -21.54 -6.05
CA VAL A 142 -0.65 -20.11 -5.75
C VAL A 142 -1.62 -19.41 -6.71
N THR A 143 -1.57 -19.75 -8.00
CA THR A 143 -2.51 -19.19 -9.00
C THR A 143 -3.97 -19.56 -8.66
N LEU A 144 -4.25 -20.79 -8.27
CA LEU A 144 -5.59 -21.21 -7.85
C LEU A 144 -6.05 -20.43 -6.60
N ILE A 145 -5.18 -20.27 -5.62
CA ILE A 145 -5.48 -19.51 -4.40
C ILE A 145 -5.78 -18.03 -4.71
N ILE A 146 -4.96 -17.37 -5.54
CA ILE A 146 -5.18 -15.95 -5.87
C ILE A 146 -6.47 -15.77 -6.69
N CYS A 147 -6.78 -16.69 -7.62
CA CYS A 147 -8.04 -16.69 -8.36
C CYS A 147 -9.25 -16.84 -7.41
N LEU A 148 -9.17 -17.75 -6.44
CA LEU A 148 -10.23 -17.93 -5.45
C LEU A 148 -10.42 -16.68 -4.58
N ILE A 149 -9.34 -16.05 -4.14
CA ILE A 149 -9.38 -14.81 -3.37
C ILE A 149 -9.95 -13.66 -4.20
N ASP A 150 -9.60 -13.55 -5.48
CA ASP A 150 -10.19 -12.57 -6.38
C ASP A 150 -11.70 -12.77 -6.50
N LEU A 151 -12.17 -13.97 -6.72
CA LEU A 151 -13.58 -14.29 -6.81
C LEU A 151 -14.36 -13.98 -5.53
N LEU A 152 -13.78 -14.24 -4.36
CA LEU A 152 -14.47 -14.07 -3.07
C LEU A 152 -14.42 -12.64 -2.54
N TYR A 153 -13.29 -11.94 -2.68
CA TYR A 153 -13.03 -10.71 -1.95
C TYR A 153 -12.81 -9.47 -2.83
N CYS A 154 -12.39 -9.62 -4.08
CA CYS A 154 -12.09 -8.50 -4.95
C CYS A 154 -13.31 -8.02 -5.77
N PRO A 155 -13.30 -6.77 -6.27
CA PRO A 155 -12.34 -5.72 -5.93
C PRO A 155 -12.56 -5.11 -4.54
N ILE A 156 -11.47 -4.81 -3.83
CA ILE A 156 -11.55 -4.11 -2.55
C ILE A 156 -11.70 -2.62 -2.82
N ILE A 157 -12.92 -2.11 -2.59
CA ILE A 157 -13.24 -0.70 -2.77
C ILE A 157 -13.04 0.03 -1.45
N LEU A 158 -12.22 1.08 -1.45
CA LEU A 158 -12.14 1.99 -0.32
C LEU A 158 -13.44 2.76 -0.15
N SER A 159 -13.85 2.96 1.11
CA SER A 159 -15.07 3.72 1.47
C SER A 159 -15.11 5.15 0.90
N LYS A 160 -13.94 5.75 0.64
CA LYS A 160 -13.80 7.10 0.05
C LYS A 160 -14.05 7.15 -1.46
N ARG A 161 -13.97 6.01 -2.17
CA ARG A 161 -14.35 5.92 -3.58
C ARG A 161 -15.85 5.65 -3.64
N GLY A 162 -16.58 6.42 -4.44
CA GLY A 162 -18.04 6.29 -4.58
C GLY A 162 -18.49 4.86 -4.91
N LYS A 163 -19.77 4.56 -4.64
CA LYS A 163 -20.34 3.23 -4.93
C LYS A 163 -20.34 2.97 -6.44
N TYR A 164 -19.61 1.96 -6.88
CA TYR A 164 -19.63 1.49 -8.26
C TYR A 164 -20.89 0.68 -8.54
N LYS A 165 -21.42 0.76 -9.79
CA LYS A 165 -22.49 -0.11 -10.27
C LYS A 165 -22.02 -1.58 -10.28
N LYS A 166 -22.90 -2.54 -9.97
CA LYS A 166 -22.56 -3.99 -9.92
C LYS A 166 -21.84 -4.48 -11.18
N ARG A 167 -22.29 -4.04 -12.37
CA ARG A 167 -21.68 -4.39 -13.67
C ARG A 167 -20.20 -3.99 -13.74
N LYS A 168 -19.84 -2.81 -13.19
CA LYS A 168 -18.45 -2.34 -13.19
C LYS A 168 -17.55 -3.14 -12.25
N LEU A 169 -18.11 -3.58 -11.12
CA LEU A 169 -17.39 -4.46 -10.18
C LEU A 169 -17.09 -5.83 -10.78
N TYR A 170 -18.08 -6.39 -11.49
CA TYR A 170 -17.90 -7.66 -12.19
C TYR A 170 -16.80 -7.56 -13.28
N LEU A 171 -16.81 -6.47 -14.05
CA LEU A 171 -15.79 -6.21 -15.04
C LEU A 171 -14.37 -6.14 -14.42
N PHE A 172 -14.23 -5.49 -13.28
CA PHE A 172 -12.94 -5.44 -12.56
C PHE A 172 -12.45 -6.83 -12.14
N LYS A 173 -13.36 -7.69 -11.64
CA LYS A 173 -13.04 -9.09 -11.35
C LYS A 173 -12.55 -9.85 -12.58
N CYS A 174 -13.27 -9.76 -13.68
CA CYS A 174 -12.88 -10.44 -14.91
C CYS A 174 -11.50 -9.99 -15.40
N ILE A 175 -11.21 -8.67 -15.35
CA ILE A 175 -9.91 -8.16 -15.76
C ILE A 175 -8.81 -8.63 -14.79
N ALA A 176 -9.07 -8.68 -13.49
CA ALA A 176 -8.11 -9.19 -12.50
C ALA A 176 -7.78 -10.67 -12.78
N LEU A 177 -8.77 -11.51 -13.01
CA LEU A 177 -8.58 -12.92 -13.39
C LEU A 177 -7.77 -13.08 -14.67
N ILE A 178 -8.07 -12.28 -15.70
CA ILE A 178 -7.31 -12.30 -16.96
C ILE A 178 -5.84 -11.92 -16.71
N ASN A 179 -5.56 -10.90 -15.90
CA ASN A 179 -4.19 -10.51 -15.56
C ASN A 179 -3.44 -11.63 -14.81
N ILE A 180 -4.10 -12.31 -13.86
CA ILE A 180 -3.51 -13.45 -13.14
C ILE A 180 -3.15 -14.57 -14.12
N LEU A 181 -4.06 -14.93 -15.03
CA LEU A 181 -3.82 -15.96 -16.03
C LEU A 181 -2.71 -15.58 -17.01
N ILE A 182 -2.62 -14.32 -17.43
CA ILE A 182 -1.52 -13.80 -18.27
C ILE A 182 -0.19 -13.96 -17.54
N LEU A 183 -0.08 -13.55 -16.28
CA LEU A 183 1.14 -13.68 -15.48
C LEU A 183 1.56 -15.15 -15.33
N THR A 184 0.62 -16.03 -15.03
CA THR A 184 0.86 -17.48 -14.97
C THR A 184 1.34 -18.02 -16.30
N THR A 185 0.74 -17.61 -17.42
CA THR A 185 1.16 -18.02 -18.76
C THR A 185 2.58 -17.53 -19.08
N ILE A 186 2.91 -16.29 -18.72
CA ILE A 186 4.26 -15.74 -18.88
C ILE A 186 5.30 -16.61 -18.16
N CYS A 187 4.97 -17.20 -16.99
CA CYS A 187 5.88 -18.09 -16.27
C CYS A 187 6.34 -19.30 -17.09
N PHE A 188 5.61 -19.76 -18.10
CA PHE A 188 6.05 -20.88 -18.95
C PHE A 188 7.15 -20.47 -19.92
N TYR A 189 7.25 -19.18 -20.30
CA TYR A 189 8.14 -18.70 -21.34
C TYR A 189 9.38 -17.94 -20.82
N VAL A 190 9.41 -17.55 -19.54
CA VAL A 190 10.48 -16.74 -18.97
C VAL A 190 11.51 -17.57 -18.21
N GLY A 191 12.67 -16.97 -17.91
CA GLY A 191 13.72 -17.61 -17.11
C GLY A 191 13.37 -17.73 -15.63
N ASN A 192 14.01 -18.64 -14.91
CA ASN A 192 13.70 -18.99 -13.52
C ASN A 192 13.65 -17.80 -12.57
N ASN A 193 14.57 -16.84 -12.68
CA ASN A 193 14.59 -15.65 -11.81
C ASN A 193 13.29 -14.82 -11.92
N LEU A 194 12.71 -14.69 -13.12
CA LEU A 194 11.48 -13.96 -13.30
C LEU A 194 10.26 -14.78 -12.87
N LYS A 195 10.28 -16.11 -13.04
CA LYS A 195 9.24 -17.01 -12.51
C LYS A 195 9.10 -16.86 -11.00
N ILE A 196 10.22 -16.97 -10.28
CA ILE A 196 10.27 -16.81 -8.81
C ILE A 196 9.75 -15.44 -8.40
N LEU A 197 10.11 -14.39 -9.15
CA LEU A 197 9.67 -13.03 -8.86
C LEU A 197 8.15 -12.87 -9.03
N ILE A 198 7.56 -13.42 -10.12
CA ILE A 198 6.12 -13.40 -10.35
C ILE A 198 5.39 -14.12 -9.21
N LEU A 199 5.83 -15.34 -8.88
CA LEU A 199 5.29 -16.12 -7.77
C LEU A 199 5.32 -15.36 -6.45
N SER A 200 6.46 -14.72 -6.14
CA SER A 200 6.61 -13.92 -4.92
C SER A 200 5.66 -12.73 -4.89
N CYS A 201 5.47 -12.04 -6.03
CA CYS A 201 4.52 -10.95 -6.16
C CYS A 201 3.06 -11.41 -5.95
N GLU A 202 2.68 -12.57 -6.50
CA GLU A 202 1.36 -13.17 -6.30
C GLU A 202 1.11 -13.49 -4.83
N ILE A 203 2.07 -14.09 -4.13
CA ILE A 203 1.98 -14.38 -2.69
C ILE A 203 1.79 -13.10 -1.88
N ILE A 204 2.59 -12.06 -2.14
CA ILE A 204 2.46 -10.77 -1.44
C ILE A 204 1.12 -10.11 -1.74
N GLN A 205 0.62 -10.18 -2.97
CA GLN A 205 -0.70 -9.64 -3.32
C GLN A 205 -1.84 -10.37 -2.58
N ILE A 206 -1.75 -11.69 -2.41
CA ILE A 206 -2.69 -12.47 -1.58
C ILE A 206 -2.73 -11.91 -0.14
N ILE A 207 -1.55 -11.73 0.45
CA ILE A 207 -1.42 -11.21 1.82
C ILE A 207 -2.01 -9.79 1.92
N ASP A 208 -1.70 -8.90 0.95
CA ASP A 208 -2.20 -7.52 0.95
C ASP A 208 -3.73 -7.45 0.83
N VAL A 209 -4.34 -8.28 -0.01
CA VAL A 209 -5.80 -8.37 -0.17
C VAL A 209 -6.47 -8.85 1.13
N ILE A 210 -5.91 -9.88 1.79
CA ILE A 210 -6.43 -10.38 3.06
C ILE A 210 -6.32 -9.31 4.15
N LEU A 211 -5.16 -8.64 4.27
CA LEU A 211 -4.97 -7.54 5.21
C LEU A 211 -5.93 -6.38 4.97
N ALA A 212 -6.16 -6.01 3.70
CA ALA A 212 -7.10 -4.97 3.32
C ALA A 212 -8.54 -5.33 3.74
N LYS A 213 -8.94 -6.59 3.58
CA LYS A 213 -10.26 -7.06 4.01
C LYS A 213 -10.41 -7.04 5.52
N VAL A 214 -9.42 -7.51 6.27
CA VAL A 214 -9.43 -7.50 7.74
C VAL A 214 -9.48 -6.08 8.29
N THR A 215 -8.70 -5.15 7.72
CA THR A 215 -8.70 -3.75 8.16
C THR A 215 -10.02 -3.05 7.85
N LYS A 216 -10.66 -3.36 6.72
CA LYS A 216 -11.98 -2.85 6.37
C LYS A 216 -13.04 -3.32 7.38
N LEU A 217 -13.07 -4.60 7.72
CA LEU A 217 -14.00 -5.16 8.71
C LEU A 217 -13.82 -4.55 10.11
N LYS A 218 -12.59 -4.21 10.51
CA LYS A 218 -12.33 -3.50 11.77
C LYS A 218 -12.82 -2.05 11.74
N GLY A 219 -12.69 -1.35 10.59
CA GLY A 219 -13.15 0.03 10.44
C GLY A 219 -14.67 0.17 10.30
N GLU A 220 -15.39 -0.89 9.96
CA GLU A 220 -16.86 -0.92 9.92
C GLU A 220 -17.49 -1.27 11.29
N ARG A 221 -16.67 -1.71 12.28
CA ARG A 221 -17.10 -2.03 13.67
C ARG A 221 -16.84 -0.92 14.68
N LEU A 222 -16.17 0.16 14.26
CA LEU A 222 -15.87 1.36 15.06
C LEU A 222 -16.68 2.56 14.51
#